data_e368669ec33034a55321259ca0bf3bb2
#
_entry.id   e368669ec33034a55321259ca0bf3bb2
#
_cell.length_a   1.000
_cell.length_b   1.000
_cell.length_c   1.000
_cell.angle_alpha   90.00
_cell.angle_beta   90.00
_cell.angle_gamma   90.00
#
_symmetry.space_group_name_H-M   'P 1'
#
loop_
_entity.id
_entity.type
_entity.pdbx_description
1 polymer ?
#
loop_
_entity_poly.entity_id
_entity_poly.type
_entity_poly.pdbx_seq_one_letter_code
_entity_poly.pdbx_strand_id
1 'polypeptide(L)'
;VQIIILIALYRVFLNFIDKGAVDGVAINMKFLWLDLSKPDPYYILPVLAGVSQLLYSFMMQTGLKQDVESPKDKQEKQEEEDSLEMAQSIQQQMVYLMPIMTVIIASRFPSGLALYWVVTTLFSFGQQLIVSGPGGLITLKNQLLSKLNFLKND
;
A
#
# COMPACT_ATOMS: atom_id res chain seq x y z
N VAL A 1 -7.05 -9.34 9.12
CA VAL A 1 -8.29 -8.55 9.25
C VAL A 1 -8.64 -7.86 7.94
N GLN A 2 -7.73 -7.14 7.30
CA GLN A 2 -8.00 -6.34 6.08
C GLN A 2 -8.49 -7.18 4.88
N ILE A 3 -7.94 -8.39 4.68
CA ILE A 3 -8.35 -9.30 3.60
C ILE A 3 -9.80 -9.77 3.77
N ILE A 4 -10.23 -10.03 4.99
CA ILE A 4 -11.61 -10.45 5.29
C ILE A 4 -12.59 -9.32 4.94
N ILE A 5 -12.26 -8.10 5.34
CA ILE A 5 -13.05 -6.90 5.00
C ILE A 5 -13.11 -6.69 3.49
N LEU A 6 -11.99 -6.88 2.80
CA LEU A 6 -11.91 -6.76 1.34
C LEU A 6 -12.82 -7.78 0.64
N ILE A 7 -12.78 -9.05 1.09
CA ILE A 7 -13.64 -10.11 0.53
C ILE A 7 -15.12 -9.83 0.81
N ALA A 8 -15.45 -9.39 2.02
CA ALA A 8 -16.82 -9.02 2.37
C ALA A 8 -17.32 -7.85 1.51
N LEU A 9 -16.51 -6.80 1.38
CA LEU A 9 -16.82 -5.64 0.55
C LEU A 9 -16.98 -6.03 -0.93
N TYR A 10 -16.10 -6.87 -1.45
CA TYR A 10 -16.18 -7.39 -2.81
C TYR A 10 -17.50 -8.14 -3.06
N ARG A 11 -17.92 -9.02 -2.14
CA ARG A 11 -19.21 -9.73 -2.24
C ARG A 11 -20.41 -8.76 -2.21
N VAL A 12 -20.39 -7.81 -1.29
CA VAL A 12 -21.43 -6.78 -1.22
C VAL A 12 -21.48 -5.99 -2.53
N PHE A 13 -20.33 -5.59 -3.06
CA PHE A 13 -20.22 -4.83 -4.30
C PHE A 13 -20.76 -5.61 -5.51
N LEU A 14 -20.45 -6.91 -5.64
CA LEU A 14 -21.00 -7.76 -6.70
C LEU A 14 -22.53 -7.85 -6.60
N ASN A 15 -23.08 -8.00 -5.40
CA ASN A 15 -24.53 -8.01 -5.21
C ASN A 15 -25.20 -6.69 -5.64
N PHE A 16 -24.53 -5.56 -5.44
CA PHE A 16 -25.03 -4.26 -5.92
C PHE A 16 -25.01 -4.15 -7.44
N ILE A 17 -23.95 -4.66 -8.08
CA ILE A 17 -23.84 -4.69 -9.54
C ILE A 17 -24.97 -5.55 -10.15
N ASP A 18 -25.19 -6.75 -9.59
CA ASP A 18 -26.20 -7.69 -10.10
C ASP A 18 -27.63 -7.15 -9.95
N LYS A 19 -27.92 -6.46 -8.85
CA LYS A 19 -29.25 -5.92 -8.59
C LYS A 19 -29.56 -4.64 -9.38
N GLY A 20 -28.53 -3.86 -9.75
CA GLY A 20 -28.66 -2.61 -10.51
C GLY A 20 -29.47 -1.50 -9.81
N ALA A 21 -30.11 -1.81 -8.68
CA ALA A 21 -30.92 -0.88 -7.89
C ALA A 21 -30.92 -1.29 -6.42
N VAL A 22 -30.99 -0.31 -5.52
CA VAL A 22 -31.20 -0.49 -4.08
C VAL A 22 -32.47 0.24 -3.71
N ASP A 23 -33.40 -0.46 -3.05
CA ASP A 23 -34.70 0.08 -2.63
C ASP A 23 -35.49 0.79 -3.77
N GLY A 24 -35.37 0.27 -5.00
CA GLY A 24 -36.04 0.83 -6.18
C GLY A 24 -35.34 2.04 -6.82
N VAL A 25 -34.20 2.46 -6.29
CA VAL A 25 -33.38 3.55 -6.86
C VAL A 25 -32.27 2.95 -7.70
N ALA A 26 -32.22 3.29 -9.02
CA ALA A 26 -31.17 2.88 -9.91
C ALA A 26 -29.81 3.46 -9.48
N ILE A 27 -28.80 2.61 -9.33
CA ILE A 27 -27.46 3.03 -8.96
C ILE A 27 -26.71 3.50 -10.22
N ASN A 28 -26.19 4.73 -10.18
CA ASN A 28 -25.30 5.21 -11.24
C ASN A 28 -23.89 4.67 -11.01
N MET A 29 -23.52 3.68 -11.83
CA MET A 29 -22.18 3.06 -11.79
C MET A 29 -21.10 3.85 -12.53
N LYS A 30 -21.45 4.98 -13.16
CA LYS A 30 -20.49 5.82 -13.87
C LYS A 30 -19.95 6.90 -12.95
N PHE A 31 -18.63 6.94 -12.82
CA PHE A 31 -17.90 7.95 -12.04
C PHE A 31 -16.72 8.47 -12.86
N LEU A 32 -16.75 9.74 -13.27
CA LEU A 32 -15.77 10.35 -14.17
C LEU A 32 -15.68 9.53 -15.49
N TRP A 33 -14.51 8.95 -15.76
CA TRP A 33 -14.27 8.06 -16.92
C TRP A 33 -14.45 6.57 -16.58
N LEU A 34 -14.77 6.26 -15.32
CA LEU A 34 -14.83 4.90 -14.79
C LEU A 34 -16.25 4.35 -14.89
N ASP A 35 -16.34 3.09 -15.22
CA ASP A 35 -17.48 2.24 -14.93
C ASP A 35 -17.13 1.43 -13.69
N LEU A 36 -17.72 1.77 -12.54
CA LEU A 36 -17.37 1.17 -11.25
C LEU A 36 -17.60 -0.35 -11.23
N SER A 37 -18.42 -0.87 -12.14
CA SER A 37 -18.69 -2.31 -12.25
C SER A 37 -17.63 -3.09 -13.03
N LYS A 38 -16.74 -2.40 -13.75
CA LYS A 38 -15.70 -2.99 -14.61
C LYS A 38 -14.31 -2.61 -14.17
N PRO A 39 -13.29 -3.38 -14.53
CA PRO A 39 -11.89 -2.96 -14.34
C PRO A 39 -11.60 -1.63 -15.05
N ASP A 40 -10.67 -0.86 -14.50
CA ASP A 40 -10.26 0.42 -15.07
C ASP A 40 -9.56 0.20 -16.43
N PRO A 41 -10.12 0.74 -17.55
CA PRO A 41 -9.58 0.54 -18.88
C PRO A 41 -8.21 1.19 -19.10
N TYR A 42 -7.88 2.23 -18.31
CA TYR A 42 -6.63 2.97 -18.41
C TYR A 42 -5.57 2.56 -17.36
N TYR A 43 -5.90 1.62 -16.47
CA TYR A 43 -5.01 1.19 -15.38
C TYR A 43 -4.56 2.31 -14.44
N ILE A 44 -5.23 3.46 -14.44
CA ILE A 44 -4.89 4.61 -13.60
C ILE A 44 -5.08 4.25 -12.13
N LEU A 45 -6.23 3.67 -11.76
CA LEU A 45 -6.49 3.27 -10.37
C LEU A 45 -5.56 2.17 -9.87
N PRO A 46 -5.28 1.08 -10.61
CA PRO A 46 -4.28 0.10 -10.20
C PRO A 46 -2.90 0.68 -9.96
N VAL A 47 -2.43 1.56 -10.84
CA VAL A 47 -1.13 2.24 -10.68
C VAL A 47 -1.15 3.16 -9.46
N LEU A 48 -2.21 3.96 -9.27
CA LEU A 48 -2.36 4.80 -8.08
C LEU A 48 -2.40 3.98 -6.79
N ALA A 49 -3.08 2.82 -6.79
CA ALA A 49 -3.09 1.92 -5.65
C ALA A 49 -1.68 1.42 -5.31
N GLY A 50 -0.92 0.98 -6.32
CA GLY A 50 0.47 0.53 -6.13
C GLY A 50 1.39 1.63 -5.62
N VAL A 51 1.30 2.83 -6.20
CA VAL A 51 2.10 3.99 -5.76
C VAL A 51 1.74 4.39 -4.32
N SER A 52 0.45 4.48 -3.99
CA SER A 52 -0.01 4.80 -2.64
C SER A 52 0.46 3.75 -1.62
N GLN A 53 0.39 2.47 -1.99
CA GLN A 53 0.88 1.36 -1.18
C GLN A 53 2.38 1.43 -0.96
N LEU A 54 3.15 1.76 -2.00
CA LEU A 54 4.60 1.91 -1.92
C LEU A 54 4.99 3.06 -0.99
N LEU A 55 4.35 4.22 -1.11
CA LEU A 55 4.58 5.35 -0.21
C LEU A 55 4.27 5.00 1.24
N TYR A 56 3.14 4.32 1.48
CA TYR A 56 2.77 3.85 2.82
C TYR A 56 3.79 2.85 3.37
N SER A 57 4.24 1.89 2.56
CA SER A 57 5.24 0.88 2.96
C SER A 57 6.58 1.51 3.34
N PHE A 58 7.04 2.52 2.62
CA PHE A 58 8.27 3.25 2.97
C PHE A 58 8.15 3.98 4.31
N MET A 59 7.00 4.55 4.61
CA MET A 59 6.79 5.21 5.90
C MET A 59 6.81 4.23 7.07
N MET A 60 6.16 3.07 6.90
CA MET A 60 6.15 2.01 7.91
C MET A 60 7.56 1.45 8.19
N GLN A 61 8.38 1.27 7.14
CA GLN A 61 9.75 0.77 7.30
C GLN A 61 10.62 1.70 8.15
N THR A 62 10.42 3.00 8.05
CA THR A 62 11.21 3.98 8.83
C THR A 62 10.84 3.96 10.31
N GLY A 63 9.57 3.74 10.65
CA GLY A 63 9.11 3.58 12.03
C GLY A 63 9.77 2.37 12.72
N LEU A 64 9.85 1.24 12.02
CA LEU A 64 10.41 0.00 12.58
C LEU A 64 11.93 0.05 12.80
N LYS A 65 12.68 0.83 12.03
CA LYS A 65 14.13 1.03 12.25
C LYS A 65 14.42 1.81 13.53
N GLN A 66 13.53 2.68 13.95
CA GLN A 66 13.68 3.45 15.20
C GLN A 66 13.44 2.59 16.44
N ASP A 67 12.58 1.59 16.37
CA ASP A 67 12.27 0.71 17.51
C ASP A 67 13.34 -0.37 17.75
N VAL A 68 14.17 -0.70 16.74
CA VAL A 68 15.21 -1.74 16.81
C VAL A 68 16.57 -1.18 17.31
N GLU A 69 16.78 0.13 17.28
CA GLU A 69 18.00 0.78 17.79
C GLU A 69 18.04 1.00 19.31
N SER A 70 17.09 0.44 20.09
CA SER A 70 17.20 0.44 21.54
C SER A 70 18.27 -0.56 22.01
N PRO A 71 19.29 -0.12 22.76
CA PRO A 71 20.38 -0.99 23.17
C PRO A 71 19.90 -1.96 24.25
N LYS A 72 19.70 -3.21 23.89
CA LYS A 72 19.57 -4.32 24.86
C LYS A 72 20.76 -5.26 24.76
N ASP A 73 21.29 -5.54 25.95
CA ASP A 73 22.40 -6.36 26.35
C ASP A 73 22.95 -7.47 25.45
N LYS A 74 24.27 -7.57 25.50
CA LYS A 74 25.21 -8.29 24.62
C LYS A 74 25.45 -9.75 24.98
N GLN A 75 24.52 -10.62 25.26
CA GLN A 75 24.92 -11.98 25.66
C GLN A 75 24.11 -13.19 25.12
N GLU A 76 23.05 -13.02 24.27
CA GLU A 76 22.35 -14.19 23.66
C GLU A 76 22.19 -14.07 22.12
N LYS A 77 23.29 -13.80 21.42
CA LYS A 77 23.26 -13.02 20.18
C LYS A 77 23.35 -13.77 18.85
N GLN A 78 23.64 -15.06 18.76
CA GLN A 78 23.89 -15.64 17.42
C GLN A 78 22.66 -16.20 16.71
N GLU A 79 21.75 -16.87 17.40
CA GLU A 79 20.54 -17.41 16.77
C GLU A 79 19.42 -16.36 16.61
N GLU A 80 19.38 -15.34 17.51
CA GLU A 80 18.44 -14.22 17.37
C GLU A 80 18.88 -13.22 16.28
N GLU A 81 20.17 -12.99 16.08
CA GLU A 81 20.70 -12.12 15.02
C GLU A 81 20.36 -12.68 13.63
N ASP A 82 20.54 -13.96 13.37
CA ASP A 82 20.20 -14.60 12.10
C ASP A 82 18.69 -14.55 11.82
N SER A 83 17.85 -14.73 12.83
CA SER A 83 16.40 -14.64 12.68
C SER A 83 15.91 -13.22 12.45
N LEU A 84 16.53 -12.23 13.07
CA LEU A 84 16.24 -10.81 12.91
C LEU A 84 16.70 -10.30 11.53
N GLU A 85 17.89 -10.70 11.06
CA GLU A 85 18.38 -10.36 9.72
C GLU A 85 17.49 -10.97 8.63
N MET A 86 17.08 -12.22 8.81
CA MET A 86 16.13 -12.87 7.90
C MET A 86 14.78 -12.14 7.88
N ALA A 87 14.23 -11.79 9.05
CA ALA A 87 12.99 -11.04 9.16
C ALA A 87 13.08 -9.65 8.49
N GLN A 88 14.20 -8.95 8.66
CA GLN A 88 14.45 -7.66 8.02
C GLN A 88 14.59 -7.79 6.50
N SER A 89 15.26 -8.83 6.00
CA SER A 89 15.40 -9.07 4.56
C SER A 89 14.06 -9.41 3.91
N ILE A 90 13.24 -10.25 4.54
CA ILE A 90 11.87 -10.55 4.09
C ILE A 90 11.03 -9.27 4.09
N GLN A 91 11.12 -8.46 5.13
CA GLN A 91 10.39 -7.21 5.22
C GLN A 91 10.80 -6.20 4.13
N GLN A 92 12.08 -6.09 3.81
CA GLN A 92 12.56 -5.27 2.70
C GLN A 92 12.04 -5.76 1.34
N GLN A 93 12.01 -7.07 1.11
CA GLN A 93 11.42 -7.64 -0.10
C GLN A 93 9.92 -7.35 -0.19
N MET A 94 9.19 -7.44 0.92
CA MET A 94 7.76 -7.15 0.98
C MET A 94 7.43 -5.70 0.62
N VAL A 95 8.29 -4.74 0.96
CA VAL A 95 8.09 -3.31 0.63
C VAL A 95 7.98 -3.09 -0.89
N TYR A 96 8.68 -3.87 -1.69
CA TYR A 96 8.63 -3.77 -3.16
C TYR A 96 7.64 -4.76 -3.78
N LEU A 97 7.55 -5.96 -3.23
CA LEU A 97 6.68 -7.02 -3.75
C LEU A 97 5.20 -6.68 -3.58
N MET A 98 4.83 -6.17 -2.40
CA MET A 98 3.43 -5.82 -2.08
C MET A 98 2.82 -4.79 -3.04
N PRO A 99 3.45 -3.65 -3.36
CA PRO A 99 2.90 -2.70 -4.33
C PRO A 99 2.72 -3.29 -5.72
N ILE A 100 3.66 -4.12 -6.18
CA ILE A 100 3.56 -4.80 -7.48
C ILE A 100 2.35 -5.75 -7.50
N MET A 101 2.21 -6.56 -6.46
CA MET A 101 1.05 -7.45 -6.30
C MET A 101 -0.26 -6.66 -6.22
N THR A 102 -0.25 -5.51 -5.54
CA THR A 102 -1.42 -4.61 -5.47
C THR A 102 -1.85 -4.12 -6.85
N VAL A 103 -0.92 -3.70 -7.70
CA VAL A 103 -1.22 -3.29 -9.09
C VAL A 103 -1.86 -4.44 -9.86
N ILE A 104 -1.27 -5.64 -9.80
CA ILE A 104 -1.77 -6.83 -10.51
C ILE A 104 -3.18 -7.20 -10.04
N ILE A 105 -3.40 -7.22 -8.73
CA ILE A 105 -4.69 -7.57 -8.13
C ILE A 105 -5.74 -6.48 -8.47
N ALA A 106 -5.41 -5.21 -8.26
CA ALA A 106 -6.31 -4.09 -8.53
C ALA A 106 -6.71 -3.99 -10.01
N SER A 107 -5.83 -4.41 -10.94
CA SER A 107 -6.14 -4.43 -12.37
C SER A 107 -7.20 -5.46 -12.78
N ARG A 108 -7.45 -6.46 -11.94
CA ARG A 108 -8.45 -7.51 -12.17
C ARG A 108 -9.79 -7.23 -11.49
N PHE A 109 -9.81 -6.32 -10.54
CA PHE A 109 -11.01 -5.98 -9.80
C PHE A 109 -11.82 -4.87 -10.46
N PRO A 110 -13.15 -4.80 -10.18
CA PRO A 110 -13.96 -3.67 -10.56
C PRO A 110 -13.37 -2.35 -10.05
N SER A 111 -13.42 -1.31 -10.87
CA SER A 111 -12.80 -0.02 -10.56
C SER A 111 -13.34 0.64 -9.29
N GLY A 112 -14.58 0.34 -8.90
CA GLY A 112 -15.14 0.79 -7.63
C GLY A 112 -14.38 0.25 -6.42
N LEU A 113 -13.94 -1.01 -6.46
CA LEU A 113 -13.14 -1.61 -5.39
C LEU A 113 -11.69 -1.08 -5.41
N ALA A 114 -11.12 -0.91 -6.58
CA ALA A 114 -9.80 -0.30 -6.73
C ALA A 114 -9.78 1.15 -6.21
N LEU A 115 -10.84 1.93 -6.49
CA LEU A 115 -11.02 3.27 -5.96
C LEU A 115 -11.09 3.29 -4.43
N TYR A 116 -11.88 2.39 -3.83
CA TYR A 116 -11.93 2.23 -2.38
C TYR A 116 -10.54 1.94 -1.80
N TRP A 117 -9.78 1.05 -2.46
CA TRP A 117 -8.42 0.70 -2.02
C TRP A 117 -7.48 1.91 -2.06
N VAL A 118 -7.48 2.67 -3.15
CA VAL A 118 -6.68 3.91 -3.28
C VAL A 118 -7.02 4.90 -2.16
N VAL A 119 -8.32 5.18 -1.96
CA VAL A 119 -8.76 6.15 -0.96
C VAL A 119 -8.37 5.72 0.45
N THR A 120 -8.58 4.45 0.82
CA THR A 120 -8.22 3.94 2.15
C THR A 120 -6.71 3.94 2.38
N THR A 121 -5.90 3.61 1.35
CA THR A 121 -4.45 3.64 1.45
C THR A 121 -3.91 5.06 1.57
N LEU A 122 -4.45 6.02 0.80
CA LEU A 122 -4.10 7.44 0.92
C LEU A 122 -4.49 8.01 2.28
N PHE A 123 -5.65 7.63 2.81
CA PHE A 123 -6.08 8.03 4.15
C PHE A 123 -5.11 7.48 5.21
N SER A 124 -4.76 6.19 5.13
CA SER A 124 -3.81 5.55 6.03
C SER A 124 -2.43 6.20 5.96
N PHE A 125 -1.98 6.57 4.75
CA PHE A 125 -0.75 7.32 4.54
C PHE A 125 -0.80 8.70 5.22
N GLY A 126 -1.90 9.45 5.03
CA GLY A 126 -2.09 10.74 5.70
C GLY A 126 -2.14 10.61 7.23
N GLN A 127 -2.82 9.59 7.74
CA GLN A 127 -2.86 9.29 9.17
C GLN A 127 -1.45 8.96 9.71
N GLN A 128 -0.67 8.17 8.99
CA GLN A 128 0.70 7.84 9.37
C GLN A 128 1.61 9.07 9.39
N LEU A 129 1.44 10.01 8.43
CA LEU A 129 2.15 11.29 8.43
C LEU A 129 1.89 12.11 9.69
N ILE A 130 0.66 12.13 10.17
CA ILE A 130 0.26 12.89 11.37
C ILE A 130 0.81 12.22 12.62
N VAL A 131 0.74 10.89 12.72
CA VAL A 131 1.14 10.13 13.91
C VAL A 131 2.66 10.02 14.04
N SER A 132 3.35 9.63 12.96
CA SER A 132 4.80 9.36 12.97
C SER A 132 5.64 10.52 12.43
N GLY A 133 5.00 11.57 11.94
CA GLY A 133 5.67 12.70 11.31
C GLY A 133 6.29 12.37 9.93
N PRO A 134 6.95 13.36 9.30
CA PRO A 134 7.50 13.23 7.94
C PRO A 134 8.85 12.47 7.89
N GLY A 135 9.30 11.85 8.99
CA GLY A 135 10.60 11.19 9.09
C GLY A 135 10.88 10.19 7.97
N GLY A 136 9.88 9.38 7.59
CA GLY A 136 9.99 8.42 6.49
C GLY A 136 10.20 9.06 5.13
N LEU A 137 9.56 10.18 4.86
CA LEU A 137 9.72 10.94 3.62
C LEU A 137 11.09 11.62 3.52
N ILE A 138 11.63 12.09 4.64
CA ILE A 138 12.98 12.69 4.72
C ILE A 138 14.03 11.65 4.37
N THR A 139 13.92 10.45 4.93
CA THR A 139 14.83 9.33 4.64
C THR A 139 14.77 8.94 3.16
N LEU A 140 13.58 8.83 2.59
CA LEU A 140 13.36 8.53 1.18
C LEU A 140 13.97 9.62 0.28
N LYS A 141 13.76 10.89 0.60
CA LYS A 141 14.37 12.03 -0.10
C LYS A 141 15.91 11.93 -0.07
N ASN A 142 16.49 11.65 1.08
CA ASN A 142 17.95 11.56 1.24
C ASN A 142 18.52 10.37 0.45
N GLN A 143 17.84 9.22 0.43
CA GLN A 143 18.23 8.06 -0.38
C GLN A 143 18.15 8.32 -1.88
N LEU A 144 17.10 9.02 -2.34
CA LEU A 144 16.99 9.41 -3.75
C LEU A 144 18.06 10.41 -4.15
N LEU A 145 18.33 11.41 -3.32
CA LEU A 145 19.38 12.42 -3.57
C LEU A 145 20.77 11.78 -3.61
N SER A 146 21.08 10.84 -2.72
CA SER A 146 22.36 10.13 -2.72
C SER A 146 22.56 9.30 -4.01
N LYS A 147 21.50 8.61 -4.47
CA LYS A 147 21.55 7.87 -5.73
C LYS A 147 21.70 8.77 -6.96
N LEU A 148 21.00 9.89 -6.98
CA LEU A 148 21.12 10.88 -8.07
C LEU A 148 22.50 11.52 -8.12
N ASN A 149 23.11 11.83 -6.96
CA ASN A 149 24.47 12.35 -6.89
C ASN A 149 25.51 11.32 -7.34
N PHE A 150 25.29 10.04 -7.05
CA PHE A 150 26.16 8.96 -7.54
C PHE A 150 26.11 8.86 -9.07
N LEU A 151 24.92 8.90 -9.68
CA LEU A 151 24.74 8.84 -11.13
C LEU A 151 25.23 10.09 -11.88
N LYS A 152 25.43 11.22 -11.19
CA LYS A 152 25.93 12.47 -11.79
C LYS A 152 27.47 12.58 -11.78
N ASN A 153 28.14 11.78 -10.94
CA ASN A 153 29.60 11.78 -10.79
C ASN A 153 30.30 10.67 -11.59
N ASP A 154 29.54 9.80 -12.28
CA ASP A 154 29.98 8.90 -13.32
C ASP A 154 29.71 9.50 -14.71
#